data_3e6d683db5c93970661d25ca110f5a71
#
_entry.id   3e6d683db5c93970661d25ca110f5a71
#
_cell.length_a   1.000
_cell.length_b   1.000
_cell.length_c   1.000
_cell.angle_alpha   90.00
_cell.angle_beta   90.00
_cell.angle_gamma   90.00
#
_symmetry.space_group_name_H-M   'P 1'
#
loop_
_entity.id
_entity.type
_entity.pdbx_description
1 polymer ?
#
loop_
_entity_poly.entity_id
_entity_poly.type
_entity_poly.pdbx_seq_one_letter_code
_entity_poly.pdbx_strand_id
1 'polypeptide(L)'
;MTEKSHHPQEDVVEALKSKELTSIYFNEFALGVSKNDVFILIRRNGKEEAVLNFSHPTAKSLAISLTEAINNFEEQTHQKILVSSDEE
;
A
#
# COMPACT_ATOMS: atom_id res chain seq x y z
N MET A 1 24.76 -0.06 19.08
CA MET A 1 24.33 -0.51 18.03
C MET A 1 24.14 0.52 17.04
N THR A 2 24.36 0.30 15.97
CA THR A 2 24.23 1.21 15.07
C THR A 2 22.91 1.22 14.53
N GLU A 3 22.32 2.29 14.48
CA GLU A 3 21.14 2.34 13.97
C GLU A 3 21.15 2.35 12.55
N LYS A 4 20.57 1.54 11.90
CA LYS A 4 20.56 1.56 10.55
C LYS A 4 19.67 2.58 10.09
N SER A 5 20.11 3.43 9.28
CA SER A 5 19.33 4.40 8.73
C SER A 5 18.51 3.80 7.69
N HIS A 6 17.23 3.79 7.81
CA HIS A 6 16.38 3.24 6.84
C HIS A 6 15.90 4.27 5.91
N HIS A 7 16.04 4.03 4.63
CA HIS A 7 15.50 4.91 3.60
C HIS A 7 14.44 4.10 2.90
N PRO A 8 13.19 4.23 3.31
CA PRO A 8 12.13 3.37 2.77
C PRO A 8 12.05 3.36 1.26
N GLN A 9 12.37 4.47 0.63
CA GLN A 9 12.33 4.48 -0.80
C GLN A 9 13.41 3.59 -1.39
N GLU A 10 14.54 3.53 -0.76
CA GLU A 10 15.61 2.67 -1.24
C GLU A 10 15.25 1.21 -1.03
N ASP A 11 14.57 0.92 0.07
CA ASP A 11 14.12 -0.45 0.32
C ASP A 11 13.17 -0.91 -0.77
N VAL A 12 12.26 -0.04 -1.18
CA VAL A 12 11.31 -0.39 -2.20
C VAL A 12 12.00 -0.59 -3.54
N VAL A 13 12.94 0.28 -3.87
CA VAL A 13 13.64 0.18 -5.14
C VAL A 13 14.41 -1.15 -5.21
N GLU A 14 15.05 -1.52 -4.11
CA GLU A 14 15.75 -2.79 -4.09
C GLU A 14 14.79 -3.96 -4.23
N ALA A 15 13.67 -3.87 -3.55
CA ALA A 15 12.68 -4.95 -3.62
C ALA A 15 12.13 -5.11 -5.02
N LEU A 16 11.95 -4.00 -5.73
CA LEU A 16 11.43 -4.08 -7.08
C LEU A 16 12.37 -4.78 -8.04
N LYS A 17 13.66 -4.84 -7.70
CA LYS A 17 14.62 -5.50 -8.54
C LYS A 17 14.76 -6.98 -8.19
N SER A 18 14.19 -7.41 -7.10
CA SER A 18 14.37 -8.78 -6.65
C SER A 18 13.60 -9.73 -7.52
N LYS A 19 14.20 -10.87 -7.84
CA LYS A 19 13.49 -11.88 -8.57
C LYS A 19 12.83 -12.86 -7.65
N GLU A 20 13.04 -12.72 -6.35
CA GLU A 20 12.47 -13.62 -5.39
C GLU A 20 11.24 -13.10 -4.73
N LEU A 21 10.99 -11.81 -4.77
CA LEU A 21 9.82 -11.26 -4.14
C LEU A 21 8.69 -11.17 -5.14
N THR A 22 7.50 -11.41 -4.65
CA THR A 22 6.33 -11.31 -5.50
C THR A 22 5.89 -9.87 -5.61
N SER A 23 5.64 -9.41 -6.82
CA SER A 23 5.15 -8.07 -7.04
C SER A 23 3.75 -8.21 -7.61
N ILE A 24 2.78 -7.59 -6.95
CA ILE A 24 1.39 -7.71 -7.37
C ILE A 24 0.85 -6.34 -7.67
N TYR A 25 0.29 -6.18 -8.86
CA TYR A 25 -0.39 -4.96 -9.21
C TYR A 25 -1.88 -5.19 -8.97
N PHE A 26 -2.53 -4.26 -8.30
CA PHE A 26 -3.97 -4.38 -8.13
C PHE A 26 -4.60 -3.02 -8.31
N ASN A 27 -5.83 -3.00 -8.74
CA ASN A 27 -6.55 -1.78 -8.97
C ASN A 27 -7.91 -1.76 -8.27
N GLU A 28 -8.23 -2.81 -7.53
CA GLU A 28 -9.47 -2.87 -6.77
C GLU A 28 -9.18 -3.51 -5.45
N PHE A 29 -9.93 -3.15 -4.45
CA PHE A 29 -9.73 -3.77 -3.15
C PHE A 29 -11.03 -3.76 -2.35
N ALA A 30 -11.10 -4.65 -1.38
CA ALA A 30 -12.20 -4.67 -0.42
C ALA A 30 -11.58 -4.86 0.97
N LEU A 31 -12.13 -4.17 1.94
CA LEU A 31 -11.59 -4.21 3.29
C LEU A 31 -12.50 -4.99 4.23
N GLY A 32 -11.89 -5.69 5.14
CA GLY A 32 -12.61 -6.34 6.21
C GLY A 32 -11.87 -6.07 7.52
N VAL A 33 -12.60 -5.91 8.59
CA VAL A 33 -12.00 -5.66 9.88
C VAL A 33 -12.58 -6.64 10.87
N SER A 34 -11.73 -7.40 11.53
CA SER A 34 -12.18 -8.29 12.56
C SER A 34 -11.70 -7.77 13.89
N LYS A 35 -11.99 -8.53 14.95
CA LYS A 35 -11.60 -8.11 16.26
C LYS A 35 -10.10 -7.94 16.39
N ASN A 36 -9.32 -8.74 15.69
CA ASN A 36 -7.88 -8.69 15.83
C ASN A 36 -7.13 -8.23 14.61
N ASP A 37 -7.72 -8.29 13.45
CA ASP A 37 -6.99 -8.07 12.21
C ASP A 37 -7.77 -7.23 11.22
N VAL A 38 -7.03 -6.72 10.26
CA VAL A 38 -7.61 -6.06 9.11
C VAL A 38 -7.23 -6.90 7.90
N PHE A 39 -8.16 -7.04 6.97
CA PHE A 39 -7.91 -7.82 5.76
C PHE A 39 -8.16 -6.94 4.56
N ILE A 40 -7.32 -7.07 3.55
CA ILE A 40 -7.54 -6.40 2.29
C ILE A 40 -7.54 -7.45 1.19
N LEU A 41 -8.68 -7.59 0.54
CA LEU A 41 -8.74 -8.46 -0.63
C LEU A 41 -8.34 -7.59 -1.82
N ILE A 42 -7.32 -7.98 -2.55
CA ILE A 42 -6.87 -7.20 -3.68
C ILE A 42 -7.23 -7.92 -4.98
N ARG A 43 -7.68 -7.13 -5.94
CA ARG A 43 -8.11 -7.66 -7.24
C ARG A 43 -7.49 -6.85 -8.36
N ARG A 44 -7.35 -7.49 -9.49
CA ARG A 44 -6.89 -6.81 -10.66
C ARG A 44 -7.90 -7.10 -11.76
N ASN A 45 -8.57 -6.08 -12.23
CA ASN A 45 -9.57 -6.20 -13.30
C ASN A 45 -10.60 -7.27 -12.96
N GLY A 46 -11.07 -7.26 -11.73
CA GLY A 46 -12.10 -8.17 -11.29
C GLY A 46 -11.62 -9.54 -10.85
N LYS A 47 -10.32 -9.83 -11.00
CA LYS A 47 -9.80 -11.11 -10.61
C LYS A 47 -9.12 -11.02 -9.27
N GLU A 48 -9.44 -11.91 -8.36
CA GLU A 48 -8.85 -11.89 -7.04
C GLU A 48 -7.41 -12.34 -7.10
N GLU A 49 -6.52 -11.57 -6.48
CA GLU A 49 -5.11 -11.86 -6.52
C GLU A 49 -4.59 -12.34 -5.19
N ALA A 50 -5.01 -11.75 -4.11
CA ALA A 50 -4.49 -12.12 -2.80
C ALA A 50 -5.29 -11.47 -1.69
N VAL A 51 -5.11 -11.97 -0.50
CA VAL A 51 -5.65 -11.32 0.69
C VAL A 51 -4.46 -10.96 1.55
N LEU A 52 -4.40 -9.71 1.97
CA LEU A 52 -3.37 -9.28 2.89
C LEU A 52 -4.03 -9.14 4.24
N ASN A 53 -3.34 -9.58 5.29
CA ASN A 53 -3.89 -9.36 6.60
C ASN A 53 -2.82 -8.84 7.55
N PHE A 54 -3.20 -8.00 8.45
CA PHE A 54 -2.28 -7.37 9.35
C PHE A 54 -3.02 -6.81 10.54
N SER A 55 -2.28 -6.45 11.57
CA SER A 55 -2.88 -6.00 12.82
C SER A 55 -3.50 -4.62 12.69
N HIS A 56 -4.32 -4.27 13.66
CA HIS A 56 -4.93 -2.94 13.68
C HIS A 56 -3.87 -1.83 13.74
N PRO A 57 -2.84 -1.93 14.58
CA PRO A 57 -1.83 -0.88 14.58
C PRO A 57 -1.09 -0.75 13.26
N THR A 58 -0.82 -1.88 12.59
CA THR A 58 -0.17 -1.81 11.29
C THR A 58 -1.09 -1.15 10.28
N ALA A 59 -2.38 -1.44 10.36
CA ALA A 59 -3.33 -0.82 9.46
C ALA A 59 -3.36 0.69 9.64
N LYS A 60 -3.32 1.13 10.89
CA LYS A 60 -3.36 2.54 11.16
C LYS A 60 -2.10 3.23 10.65
N SER A 61 -0.95 2.60 10.85
CA SER A 61 0.30 3.14 10.35
C SER A 61 0.31 3.21 8.84
N LEU A 62 -0.21 2.17 8.19
CA LEU A 62 -0.25 2.14 6.74
C LEU A 62 -1.13 3.26 6.20
N ALA A 63 -2.28 3.49 6.82
CA ALA A 63 -3.19 4.52 6.37
C ALA A 63 -2.54 5.89 6.45
N ILE A 64 -1.84 6.16 7.55
CA ILE A 64 -1.17 7.43 7.72
C ILE A 64 -0.05 7.60 6.69
N SER A 65 0.74 6.56 6.52
CA SER A 65 1.87 6.62 5.59
C SER A 65 1.41 6.80 4.15
N LEU A 66 0.34 6.12 3.77
CA LEU A 66 -0.19 6.27 2.43
C LEU A 66 -0.69 7.68 2.19
N THR A 67 -1.38 8.23 3.17
CA THR A 67 -1.90 9.59 3.04
C THR A 67 -0.76 10.58 2.88
N GLU A 68 0.28 10.41 3.67
CA GLU A 68 1.41 11.32 3.58
C GLU A 68 2.14 11.18 2.25
N ALA A 69 2.31 9.97 1.78
CA ALA A 69 3.01 9.74 0.53
C ALA A 69 2.27 10.38 -0.64
N ILE A 70 0.95 10.25 -0.65
CA ILE A 70 0.16 10.81 -1.72
C ILE A 70 0.17 12.33 -1.66
N ASN A 71 0.05 12.89 -0.45
CA ASN A 71 0.07 14.32 -0.31
C ASN A 71 1.41 14.90 -0.76
N ASN A 72 2.49 14.24 -0.42
CA ASN A 72 3.81 14.70 -0.83
C ASN A 72 3.97 14.66 -2.33
N PHE A 73 3.46 13.60 -2.96
CA PHE A 73 3.55 13.48 -4.41
C PHE A 73 2.74 14.58 -5.08
N GLU A 74 1.54 14.86 -4.56
CA GLU A 74 0.71 15.89 -5.14
C GLU A 74 1.39 17.25 -5.02
N GLU A 75 2.05 17.51 -3.90
CA GLU A 75 2.73 18.75 -3.73
C GLU A 75 3.90 18.88 -4.65
N GLN A 76 4.69 17.85 -4.79
CA GLN A 76 5.88 17.91 -5.61
C GLN A 76 5.56 18.00 -7.09
N THR A 77 4.48 17.43 -7.54
CA THR A 77 4.16 17.41 -8.95
C THR A 77 3.11 18.43 -9.31
N HIS A 78 2.56 19.13 -8.31
CA HIS A 78 1.49 20.10 -8.56
C HIS A 78 0.29 19.46 -9.26
N GLN A 79 0.05 18.17 -8.94
CA GLN A 79 -1.08 17.46 -9.51
C GLN A 79 -1.96 16.95 -8.40
N LYS A 80 -3.23 16.82 -8.69
CA LYS A 80 -4.15 16.27 -7.73
C LYS A 80 -4.56 14.91 -8.20
N ILE A 81 -4.35 13.90 -7.38
CA ILE A 81 -4.72 12.55 -7.73
C ILE A 81 -6.18 12.34 -7.46
N LEU A 82 -6.90 11.86 -8.46
CA LEU A 82 -8.32 11.62 -8.30
C LEU A 82 -8.54 10.23 -7.73
N VAL A 83 -9.54 10.12 -6.88
CA VAL A 83 -9.86 8.86 -6.27
C VAL A 83 -10.48 7.94 -7.32
N SER A 84 -10.05 6.70 -7.30
CA SER A 84 -10.64 5.72 -8.17
C SER A 84 -12.02 5.37 -7.65
N SER A 85 -12.99 5.29 -8.49
CA SER A 85 -14.32 5.02 -8.04
C SER A 85 -15.00 4.08 -8.96
N ASP A 86 -15.65 3.10 -8.40
CA ASP A 86 -16.29 2.23 -9.19
C ASP A 86 -17.64 2.60 -9.42
N GLU A 87 -18.17 3.48 -8.71
CA GLU A 87 -19.41 3.71 -8.93
C GLU A 87 -19.61 4.67 -9.81
N GLU A 88 -19.07 5.17 -10.36
CA GLU A 88 -19.32 6.11 -11.20
C GLU A 88 -19.91 5.95 -12.07
#